data_483453f19e4ee06899064a148fa21c19
#
_entry.id   483453f19e4ee06899064a148fa21c19
#
_cell.length_a   1.000
_cell.length_b   1.000
_cell.length_c   1.000
_cell.angle_alpha   90.00
_cell.angle_beta   90.00
_cell.angle_gamma   90.00
#
_symmetry.space_group_name_H-M   'P 1'
#
loop_
_entity.id
_entity.type
_entity.pdbx_description
1 polymer ?
#
loop_
_entity_poly.entity_id
_entity_poly.type
_entity_poly.pdbx_seq_one_letter_code
_entity_poly.pdbx_strand_id
1 'polypeptide(L)'
;MSEGEAAALAALQAAESAGRGGIYLGAAQGGMAFAPQSTSVAALGPTRTGKTSCVVVPAVLAAPGAVASTSTKTDVLELTYRARMHNGPCFLYDPTGTTSAPPGVELLHWSPLAACRTWSGASFTATNMAAAARAAPNAPYSKGGHGNDPHWVERATAMLAVLMHAAASADLQMATVVSWVDTRRAAPGFEILEGARLEGTELDKLASDLMTGLASTEQRELSGIWSTTSELLTAYRTREALDSTVGADFDPRGFLDARGTLYVCATGRHQAFAAPMVIGLLNELTSAAYARFASSPARTRESIVSAPLLLALDEAANIAPLPDLPAIVSEGGGQGVVVLACLQDLSQAEQRWGLDTTGFLAKFTTTVMLPGIRHVPTLQAVSTLAGEVEVLSRSVTTASPPGGWRRAGWGDIARRLSGHPYQTSVTTSSVFRPRLPVDVIARGRPGHALVLGDGARIGEISLTPWYATEPWRSAVGASLERSRPDVVREPQERGMGLER
;
A
#
# COMPACT_ATOMS: atom_id res chain seq x y z
N MET A 1 32.14 -5.77 9.76
CA MET A 1 31.39 -6.37 8.63
C MET A 1 32.15 -7.62 8.18
N SER A 2 31.51 -8.77 8.17
CA SER A 2 32.09 -10.00 7.64
C SER A 2 32.24 -9.96 6.11
N GLU A 3 33.11 -10.79 5.54
CA GLU A 3 33.24 -10.88 4.07
C GLU A 3 31.92 -11.23 3.39
N GLY A 4 31.12 -12.09 4.01
CA GLY A 4 29.78 -12.44 3.51
C GLY A 4 28.80 -11.27 3.54
N GLU A 5 28.85 -10.41 4.56
CA GLU A 5 28.02 -9.20 4.64
C GLU A 5 28.41 -8.19 3.56
N ALA A 6 29.70 -8.01 3.32
CA ALA A 6 30.17 -7.12 2.27
C ALA A 6 29.71 -7.59 0.87
N ALA A 7 29.78 -8.90 0.62
CA ALA A 7 29.30 -9.49 -0.63
C ALA A 7 27.78 -9.36 -0.79
N ALA A 8 27.01 -9.60 0.27
CA ALA A 8 25.56 -9.43 0.26
C ALA A 8 25.14 -7.98 0.00
N LEU A 9 25.83 -7.02 0.63
CA LEU A 9 25.59 -5.59 0.41
C LEU A 9 25.92 -5.17 -1.03
N ALA A 10 27.05 -5.60 -1.57
CA ALA A 10 27.43 -5.35 -2.96
C ALA A 10 26.40 -5.91 -3.96
N ALA A 11 25.87 -7.11 -3.68
CA ALA A 11 24.84 -7.73 -4.49
C ALA A 11 23.49 -6.99 -4.40
N LEU A 12 23.12 -6.44 -3.24
CA LEU A 12 21.97 -5.56 -3.10
C LEU A 12 22.12 -4.26 -3.89
N GLN A 13 23.30 -3.62 -3.81
CA GLN A 13 23.60 -2.41 -4.58
C GLN A 13 23.54 -2.66 -6.10
N ALA A 14 23.98 -3.85 -6.54
CA ALA A 14 23.82 -4.25 -7.93
C ALA A 14 22.36 -4.44 -8.34
N ALA A 15 21.52 -5.02 -7.47
CA ALA A 15 20.08 -5.16 -7.69
C ALA A 15 19.38 -3.80 -7.73
N GLU A 16 19.70 -2.91 -6.80
CA GLU A 16 19.22 -1.52 -6.75
C GLU A 16 19.56 -0.77 -8.05
N SER A 17 20.82 -0.89 -8.50
CA SER A 17 21.28 -0.26 -9.74
C SER A 17 20.58 -0.85 -10.97
N ALA A 18 20.34 -2.15 -11.01
CA ALA A 18 19.60 -2.81 -12.09
C ALA A 18 18.15 -2.37 -12.16
N GLY A 19 17.53 -2.09 -11.01
CA GLY A 19 16.15 -1.62 -10.90
C GLY A 19 15.94 -0.18 -11.37
N ARG A 20 16.99 0.64 -11.38
CA ARG A 20 16.92 2.06 -11.77
C ARG A 20 15.76 2.82 -11.13
N GLY A 21 15.46 2.56 -9.87
CA GLY A 21 14.33 3.16 -9.15
C GLY A 21 12.96 2.54 -9.43
N GLY A 22 12.90 1.47 -10.22
CA GLY A 22 11.68 0.67 -10.40
C GLY A 22 11.45 -0.32 -9.26
N ILE A 23 10.20 -0.70 -9.07
CA ILE A 23 9.80 -1.68 -8.04
C ILE A 23 10.10 -3.10 -8.53
N TYR A 24 10.73 -3.92 -7.68
CA TYR A 24 10.97 -5.34 -7.98
C TYR A 24 9.66 -6.12 -8.13
N LEU A 25 9.58 -6.95 -9.17
CA LEU A 25 8.39 -7.73 -9.52
C LEU A 25 8.61 -9.24 -9.32
N GLY A 26 9.81 -9.74 -9.59
CA GLY A 26 10.14 -11.16 -9.61
C GLY A 26 11.36 -11.45 -10.48
N ALA A 27 11.51 -12.70 -10.93
CA ALA A 27 12.54 -13.11 -11.86
C ALA A 27 11.94 -13.38 -13.24
N ALA A 28 12.63 -12.90 -14.29
CA ALA A 28 12.31 -13.17 -15.69
C ALA A 28 13.51 -13.86 -16.39
N GLN A 29 13.34 -14.22 -17.66
CA GLN A 29 14.41 -14.85 -18.45
C GLN A 29 15.70 -14.00 -18.39
N GLY A 30 16.69 -14.49 -17.67
CA GLY A 30 18.01 -13.88 -17.57
C GLY A 30 18.25 -12.92 -16.40
N GLY A 31 17.33 -12.73 -15.46
CA GLY A 31 17.61 -11.89 -14.30
C GLY A 31 16.39 -11.40 -13.52
N MET A 32 16.60 -10.38 -12.74
CA MET A 32 15.56 -9.71 -11.96
C MET A 32 14.67 -8.85 -12.87
N ALA A 33 13.36 -8.89 -12.62
CA ALA A 33 12.38 -8.06 -13.31
C ALA A 33 11.94 -6.91 -12.39
N PHE A 34 11.91 -5.71 -12.95
CA PHE A 34 11.48 -4.49 -12.28
C PHE A 34 10.37 -3.80 -13.09
N ALA A 35 9.49 -3.10 -12.41
CA ALA A 35 8.58 -2.17 -13.05
C ALA A 35 9.35 -1.01 -13.69
N PRO A 36 8.81 -0.33 -14.70
CA PRO A 36 9.43 0.88 -15.21
C PRO A 36 9.68 1.90 -14.09
N GLN A 37 10.73 2.70 -14.23
CA GLN A 37 11.04 3.79 -13.31
C GLN A 37 9.81 4.70 -13.11
N SER A 38 9.64 5.22 -11.91
CA SER A 38 8.57 6.18 -11.57
C SER A 38 7.15 5.64 -11.75
N THR A 39 6.98 4.31 -11.74
CA THR A 39 5.65 3.71 -11.86
C THR A 39 5.28 2.93 -10.61
N SER A 40 4.01 3.00 -10.26
CA SER A 40 3.42 2.25 -9.14
C SER A 40 2.95 0.87 -9.60
N VAL A 41 2.91 -0.09 -8.65
CA VAL A 41 2.59 -1.49 -8.89
C VAL A 41 1.41 -1.92 -8.02
N ALA A 42 0.40 -2.56 -8.62
CA ALA A 42 -0.61 -3.32 -7.91
C ALA A 42 -0.22 -4.81 -7.88
N ALA A 43 -0.10 -5.40 -6.70
CA ALA A 43 0.13 -6.83 -6.52
C ALA A 43 -1.14 -7.50 -5.97
N LEU A 44 -1.80 -8.30 -6.82
CA LEU A 44 -3.06 -8.97 -6.49
C LEU A 44 -2.81 -10.45 -6.21
N GLY A 45 -3.39 -10.96 -5.13
CA GLY A 45 -3.31 -12.39 -4.82
C GLY A 45 -3.90 -12.74 -3.46
N PRO A 46 -4.45 -13.94 -3.29
CA PRO A 46 -4.97 -14.41 -2.01
C PRO A 46 -3.90 -14.41 -0.90
N THR A 47 -4.33 -14.64 0.32
CA THR A 47 -3.41 -14.87 1.44
C THR A 47 -2.54 -16.11 1.18
N ARG A 48 -1.29 -16.10 1.63
CA ARG A 48 -0.32 -17.20 1.51
C ARG A 48 0.12 -17.55 0.09
N THR A 49 -0.08 -16.65 -0.88
CA THR A 49 0.42 -16.83 -2.27
C THR A 49 1.83 -16.30 -2.49
N GLY A 50 2.47 -15.75 -1.46
CA GLY A 50 3.87 -15.29 -1.55
C GLY A 50 4.02 -13.79 -1.83
N LYS A 51 2.97 -12.96 -1.74
CA LYS A 51 3.09 -11.50 -1.92
C LYS A 51 4.24 -10.91 -1.07
N THR A 52 4.21 -11.15 0.22
CA THR A 52 5.23 -10.63 1.14
C THR A 52 6.62 -11.19 0.84
N SER A 53 6.75 -12.52 0.69
CA SER A 53 8.05 -13.18 0.53
C SER A 53 8.67 -13.07 -0.85
N CYS A 54 7.87 -12.93 -1.92
CA CYS A 54 8.37 -12.89 -3.30
C CYS A 54 8.42 -11.47 -3.87
N VAL A 55 7.61 -10.54 -3.35
CA VAL A 55 7.49 -9.19 -3.91
C VAL A 55 7.86 -8.12 -2.89
N VAL A 56 7.18 -8.06 -1.72
CA VAL A 56 7.37 -6.95 -0.77
C VAL A 56 8.76 -6.93 -0.16
N VAL A 57 9.25 -8.05 0.40
CA VAL A 57 10.59 -8.13 1.00
C VAL A 57 11.69 -7.77 -0.02
N PRO A 58 11.74 -8.37 -1.23
CA PRO A 58 12.68 -7.97 -2.26
C PRO A 58 12.55 -6.51 -2.70
N ALA A 59 11.31 -5.98 -2.83
CA ALA A 59 11.10 -4.58 -3.22
C ALA A 59 11.63 -3.60 -2.15
N VAL A 60 11.42 -3.89 -0.86
CA VAL A 60 11.96 -3.10 0.25
C VAL A 60 13.49 -3.15 0.26
N LEU A 61 14.08 -4.34 0.04
CA LEU A 61 15.54 -4.51 -0.01
C LEU A 61 16.20 -3.81 -1.20
N ALA A 62 15.52 -3.80 -2.36
CA ALA A 62 16.03 -3.19 -3.61
C ALA A 62 15.71 -1.69 -3.74
N ALA A 63 14.98 -1.09 -2.82
CA ALA A 63 14.58 0.29 -2.93
C ALA A 63 15.77 1.25 -2.76
N PRO A 64 16.09 2.11 -3.76
CA PRO A 64 17.23 3.03 -3.69
C PRO A 64 16.98 4.24 -2.81
N GLY A 65 15.73 4.58 -2.57
CA GLY A 65 15.30 5.73 -1.78
C GLY A 65 14.82 5.37 -0.39
N ALA A 66 14.11 6.32 0.22
CA ALA A 66 13.40 6.08 1.46
C ALA A 66 12.26 5.08 1.28
N VAL A 67 11.90 4.36 2.33
CA VAL A 67 10.84 3.34 2.30
C VAL A 67 9.90 3.56 3.49
N ALA A 68 8.60 3.54 3.24
CA ALA A 68 7.59 3.32 4.26
C ALA A 68 6.89 1.97 3.97
N SER A 69 7.11 0.99 4.83
CA SER A 69 6.54 -0.35 4.70
C SER A 69 5.47 -0.58 5.77
N THR A 70 4.27 -0.94 5.33
CA THR A 70 3.19 -1.30 6.25
C THR A 70 2.97 -2.81 6.22
N SER A 71 2.85 -3.43 7.38
CA SER A 71 2.54 -4.85 7.49
C SER A 71 1.73 -5.15 8.76
N THR A 72 0.93 -6.19 8.67
CA THR A 72 0.17 -6.72 9.80
C THR A 72 1.00 -7.64 10.68
N LYS A 73 2.24 -7.91 10.27
CA LYS A 73 3.22 -8.76 10.95
C LYS A 73 4.56 -8.07 11.00
N THR A 74 5.46 -8.61 11.80
CA THR A 74 6.84 -8.12 11.93
C THR A 74 7.80 -8.70 10.91
N ASP A 75 7.34 -9.62 10.05
CA ASP A 75 8.19 -10.35 9.11
C ASP A 75 8.97 -9.43 8.15
N VAL A 76 8.34 -8.41 7.57
CA VAL A 76 9.05 -7.46 6.71
C VAL A 76 10.12 -6.68 7.49
N LEU A 77 9.79 -6.19 8.69
CA LEU A 77 10.73 -5.54 9.60
C LEU A 77 11.91 -6.47 9.89
N GLU A 78 11.66 -7.66 10.44
CA GLU A 78 12.69 -8.60 10.89
C GLU A 78 13.63 -9.04 9.76
N LEU A 79 13.09 -9.19 8.56
CA LEU A 79 13.84 -9.66 7.40
C LEU A 79 14.67 -8.57 6.72
N THR A 80 14.29 -7.29 6.85
CA THR A 80 14.89 -6.24 6.00
C THR A 80 15.65 -5.15 6.77
N TYR A 81 15.37 -4.92 8.07
CA TYR A 81 15.89 -3.76 8.79
C TYR A 81 17.41 -3.65 8.79
N ARG A 82 18.14 -4.78 8.98
CA ARG A 82 19.60 -4.76 9.02
C ARG A 82 20.24 -4.37 7.70
N ALA A 83 19.71 -4.88 6.60
CA ALA A 83 20.17 -4.49 5.27
C ALA A 83 19.81 -3.01 5.01
N ARG A 84 18.62 -2.58 5.40
CA ARG A 84 18.17 -1.18 5.23
C ARG A 84 18.95 -0.18 6.08
N MET A 85 19.45 -0.56 7.25
CA MET A 85 20.34 0.27 8.08
C MET A 85 21.64 0.71 7.38
N HIS A 86 22.07 0.01 6.32
CA HIS A 86 23.18 0.46 5.48
C HIS A 86 22.80 1.60 4.54
N ASN A 87 21.52 1.75 4.22
CA ASN A 87 21.01 2.81 3.34
C ASN A 87 20.66 4.08 4.13
N GLY A 88 20.15 3.92 5.37
CA GLY A 88 19.72 5.02 6.22
C GLY A 88 19.16 4.57 7.56
N PRO A 89 18.68 5.50 8.39
CA PRO A 89 18.09 5.18 9.69
C PRO A 89 16.81 4.36 9.52
N CYS A 90 16.56 3.45 10.46
CA CYS A 90 15.38 2.62 10.48
C CYS A 90 14.50 2.96 11.69
N PHE A 91 13.21 3.13 11.44
CA PHE A 91 12.21 3.48 12.44
C PHE A 91 11.09 2.44 12.48
N LEU A 92 10.56 2.21 13.65
CA LEU A 92 9.33 1.44 13.87
C LEU A 92 8.23 2.37 14.39
N TYR A 93 7.09 2.41 13.73
CA TYR A 93 5.88 3.04 14.22
C TYR A 93 4.83 1.96 14.55
N ASP A 94 4.49 1.83 15.81
CA ASP A 94 3.42 0.95 16.29
C ASP A 94 2.53 1.69 17.30
N PRO A 95 1.43 2.31 16.84
CA PRO A 95 0.50 3.00 17.73
C PRO A 95 -0.32 2.05 18.61
N THR A 96 -0.11 0.74 18.48
CA THR A 96 -0.80 -0.28 19.28
C THR A 96 0.04 -0.83 20.44
N GLY A 97 1.35 -0.51 20.43
CA GLY A 97 2.29 -0.93 21.47
C GLY A 97 2.53 -2.45 21.54
N THR A 98 2.24 -3.17 20.45
CA THR A 98 2.33 -4.65 20.42
C THR A 98 3.66 -5.17 19.89
N THR A 99 4.45 -4.29 19.22
CA THR A 99 5.70 -4.65 18.57
C THR A 99 6.88 -3.97 19.25
N SER A 100 7.93 -4.71 19.55
CA SER A 100 9.18 -4.17 20.06
C SER A 100 10.14 -3.85 18.93
N ALA A 101 10.81 -2.71 19.00
CA ALA A 101 11.83 -2.33 18.03
C ALA A 101 13.08 -3.23 18.19
N PRO A 102 13.58 -3.85 17.12
CA PRO A 102 14.83 -4.60 17.16
C PRO A 102 16.03 -3.68 17.36
N PRO A 103 17.20 -4.21 17.78
CA PRO A 103 18.39 -3.42 18.00
C PRO A 103 18.80 -2.58 16.78
N GLY A 104 18.97 -1.27 16.98
CA GLY A 104 19.31 -0.32 15.93
C GLY A 104 18.13 0.25 15.16
N VAL A 105 16.91 -0.19 15.43
CA VAL A 105 15.67 0.43 14.94
C VAL A 105 15.13 1.35 16.03
N GLU A 106 14.87 2.60 15.69
CA GLU A 106 14.33 3.57 16.63
C GLU A 106 12.80 3.47 16.68
N LEU A 107 12.24 3.53 17.89
CA LEU A 107 10.78 3.62 18.03
C LEU A 107 10.36 5.06 17.68
N LEU A 108 9.53 5.19 16.64
CA LEU A 108 9.04 6.47 16.19
C LEU A 108 7.84 6.90 17.03
N HIS A 109 7.89 8.12 17.54
CA HIS A 109 6.74 8.82 18.10
C HIS A 109 6.31 9.91 17.11
N TRP A 110 5.04 9.87 16.73
CA TRP A 110 4.49 10.83 15.77
C TRP A 110 3.20 11.45 16.28
N SER A 111 3.10 12.76 16.16
CA SER A 111 1.90 13.51 16.54
C SER A 111 1.40 14.36 15.37
N PRO A 112 0.10 14.33 15.06
CA PRO A 112 -0.46 15.23 14.05
C PRO A 112 -0.35 16.71 14.44
N LEU A 113 -0.13 17.02 15.72
CA LEU A 113 0.04 18.40 16.21
C LEU A 113 1.31 19.07 15.68
N ALA A 114 2.34 18.31 15.29
CA ALA A 114 3.57 18.87 14.73
C ALA A 114 3.30 19.76 13.51
N ALA A 115 2.37 19.35 12.64
CA ALA A 115 1.95 20.11 11.47
C ALA A 115 0.96 21.25 11.79
N CYS A 116 0.36 21.26 13.00
CA CYS A 116 -0.73 22.19 13.36
C CYS A 116 -0.28 23.53 13.94
N ARG A 117 1.03 23.80 13.98
CA ARG A 117 1.56 25.11 14.43
C ARG A 117 1.13 26.26 13.54
N THR A 118 0.77 26.00 12.28
CA THR A 118 0.16 26.97 11.39
C THR A 118 -1.30 26.64 11.16
N TRP A 119 -2.13 27.65 10.94
CA TRP A 119 -3.56 27.43 10.64
C TRP A 119 -3.78 26.54 9.40
N SER A 120 -3.02 26.79 8.33
CA SER A 120 -3.10 25.98 7.11
C SER A 120 -2.73 24.52 7.38
N GLY A 121 -1.70 24.27 8.18
CA GLY A 121 -1.29 22.93 8.58
C GLY A 121 -2.36 22.24 9.43
N ALA A 122 -2.97 22.93 10.39
CA ALA A 122 -4.05 22.40 11.22
C ALA A 122 -5.30 22.05 10.39
N SER A 123 -5.70 22.93 9.49
CA SER A 123 -6.85 22.71 8.59
C SER A 123 -6.62 21.51 7.68
N PHE A 124 -5.43 21.39 7.10
CA PHE A 124 -5.07 20.26 6.26
C PHE A 124 -5.01 18.94 7.06
N THR A 125 -4.38 18.97 8.24
CA THR A 125 -4.28 17.78 9.10
C THR A 125 -5.64 17.30 9.59
N ALA A 126 -6.51 18.19 10.02
CA ALA A 126 -7.86 17.85 10.46
C ALA A 126 -8.69 17.24 9.29
N THR A 127 -8.57 17.79 8.08
CA THR A 127 -9.21 17.26 6.88
C THR A 127 -8.72 15.83 6.59
N ASN A 128 -7.42 15.60 6.65
CA ASN A 128 -6.84 14.27 6.46
C ASN A 128 -7.26 13.28 7.56
N MET A 129 -7.31 13.71 8.82
CA MET A 129 -7.80 12.89 9.93
C MET A 129 -9.27 12.50 9.75
N ALA A 130 -10.13 13.44 9.30
CA ALA A 130 -11.52 13.14 9.01
C ALA A 130 -11.66 12.15 7.85
N ALA A 131 -10.89 12.31 6.78
CA ALA A 131 -10.85 11.38 5.66
C ALA A 131 -10.34 10.00 6.10
N ALA A 132 -9.27 9.95 6.91
CA ALA A 132 -8.68 8.73 7.43
C ALA A 132 -9.64 7.96 8.36
N ALA A 133 -10.31 8.67 9.28
CA ALA A 133 -11.30 8.07 10.17
C ALA A 133 -12.45 7.42 9.40
N ARG A 134 -12.87 8.01 8.28
CA ARG A 134 -13.91 7.46 7.39
C ARG A 134 -13.43 6.30 6.53
N ALA A 135 -12.17 6.30 6.13
CA ALA A 135 -11.55 5.23 5.35
C ALA A 135 -11.21 4.00 6.19
N ALA A 136 -11.13 4.13 7.52
CA ALA A 136 -10.76 3.04 8.41
C ALA A 136 -11.70 1.83 8.28
N PRO A 137 -11.18 0.60 8.31
CA PRO A 137 -11.98 -0.61 8.35
C PRO A 137 -12.93 -0.59 9.55
N ASN A 138 -14.21 -0.88 9.33
CA ASN A 138 -15.26 -0.87 10.36
C ASN A 138 -15.51 0.51 11.00
N ALA A 139 -15.19 1.60 10.31
CA ALA A 139 -15.57 2.92 10.76
C ALA A 139 -17.08 2.96 11.12
N PRO A 140 -17.45 3.52 12.27
CA PRO A 140 -18.87 3.60 12.70
C PRO A 140 -19.76 4.33 11.71
N TYR A 141 -19.14 5.12 10.83
CA TYR A 141 -19.81 5.89 9.76
C TYR A 141 -20.39 5.05 8.63
N SER A 142 -20.00 3.78 8.48
CA SER A 142 -20.47 2.93 7.37
C SER A 142 -21.92 2.43 7.53
N LYS A 143 -22.58 2.68 8.67
CA LYS A 143 -23.89 2.11 9.00
C LYS A 143 -24.95 3.18 9.37
N GLY A 144 -25.16 4.18 8.53
CA GLY A 144 -26.42 4.97 8.55
C GLY A 144 -26.65 5.90 9.75
N GLY A 145 -25.61 6.33 10.46
CA GLY A 145 -25.69 7.34 11.52
C GLY A 145 -25.51 8.76 10.97
N HIS A 146 -25.80 9.78 11.79
CA HIS A 146 -25.58 11.21 11.46
C HIS A 146 -24.13 11.54 11.05
N GLY A 147 -23.15 10.70 11.40
CA GLY A 147 -21.74 10.86 11.06
C GLY A 147 -21.39 10.73 9.57
N ASN A 148 -22.32 10.34 8.70
CA ASN A 148 -22.12 10.26 7.25
C ASN A 148 -22.65 11.50 6.50
N ASP A 149 -23.37 12.39 7.17
CA ASP A 149 -23.84 13.64 6.59
C ASP A 149 -22.63 14.59 6.41
N PRO A 150 -22.33 15.03 5.19
CA PRO A 150 -21.21 15.92 4.90
C PRO A 150 -21.19 17.17 5.79
N HIS A 151 -22.35 17.70 6.14
CA HIS A 151 -22.48 18.87 7.01
C HIS A 151 -21.82 18.65 8.38
N TRP A 152 -22.16 17.53 9.06
CA TRP A 152 -21.60 17.25 10.38
C TRP A 152 -20.09 16.99 10.34
N VAL A 153 -19.62 16.32 9.31
CA VAL A 153 -18.18 16.05 9.12
C VAL A 153 -17.42 17.33 8.86
N GLU A 154 -17.94 18.24 8.03
CA GLU A 154 -17.31 19.52 7.75
C GLU A 154 -17.19 20.37 9.02
N ARG A 155 -18.28 20.49 9.79
CA ARG A 155 -18.31 21.24 11.04
C ARG A 155 -17.39 20.64 12.11
N ALA A 156 -17.37 19.32 12.23
CA ALA A 156 -16.48 18.58 13.14
C ALA A 156 -15.01 18.72 12.75
N THR A 157 -14.71 18.70 11.45
CA THR A 157 -13.36 18.91 10.93
C THR A 157 -12.87 20.33 11.24
N ALA A 158 -13.73 21.33 11.06
CA ALA A 158 -13.42 22.71 11.41
C ALA A 158 -13.15 22.87 12.91
N MET A 159 -13.98 22.27 13.77
CA MET A 159 -13.74 22.25 15.22
C MET A 159 -12.42 21.57 15.59
N LEU A 160 -12.14 20.41 14.99
CA LEU A 160 -10.91 19.68 15.23
C LEU A 160 -9.67 20.50 14.84
N ALA A 161 -9.70 21.17 13.67
CA ALA A 161 -8.63 22.04 13.20
C ALA A 161 -8.30 23.15 14.20
N VAL A 162 -9.35 23.81 14.70
CA VAL A 162 -9.22 24.90 15.70
C VAL A 162 -8.59 24.37 17.00
N LEU A 163 -9.08 23.25 17.53
CA LEU A 163 -8.58 22.68 18.79
C LEU A 163 -7.12 22.17 18.65
N MET A 164 -6.79 21.56 17.52
CA MET A 164 -5.42 21.11 17.23
C MET A 164 -4.46 22.28 17.05
N HIS A 165 -4.88 23.36 16.39
CA HIS A 165 -4.07 24.57 16.23
C HIS A 165 -3.81 25.24 17.60
N ALA A 166 -4.85 25.37 18.42
CA ALA A 166 -4.71 25.88 19.77
C ALA A 166 -3.73 25.05 20.62
N ALA A 167 -3.88 23.73 20.59
CA ALA A 167 -2.99 22.82 21.32
C ALA A 167 -1.53 22.91 20.83
N ALA A 168 -1.32 22.95 19.51
CA ALA A 168 0.00 23.06 18.92
C ALA A 168 0.67 24.41 19.20
N SER A 169 -0.09 25.51 19.24
CA SER A 169 0.40 26.84 19.55
C SER A 169 0.89 26.98 21.01
N ALA A 170 0.32 26.18 21.91
CA ALA A 170 0.69 26.17 23.33
C ALA A 170 1.59 24.98 23.73
N ASP A 171 2.19 24.26 22.75
CA ASP A 171 3.03 23.07 22.96
C ASP A 171 2.35 21.96 23.79
N LEU A 172 1.01 21.83 23.66
CA LEU A 172 0.24 20.79 24.35
C LEU A 172 0.26 19.49 23.55
N GLN A 173 -0.11 18.39 24.24
CA GLN A 173 -0.12 17.06 23.66
C GLN A 173 -1.49 16.68 23.07
N MET A 174 -1.52 15.67 22.21
CA MET A 174 -2.74 15.17 21.62
C MET A 174 -3.76 14.69 22.67
N ALA A 175 -3.30 14.18 23.82
CA ALA A 175 -4.13 13.85 24.96
C ALA A 175 -5.00 15.03 25.45
N THR A 176 -4.49 16.25 25.37
CA THR A 176 -5.23 17.48 25.72
C THR A 176 -6.38 17.71 24.75
N VAL A 177 -6.13 17.57 23.44
CA VAL A 177 -7.19 17.71 22.40
C VAL A 177 -8.30 16.68 22.63
N VAL A 178 -7.92 15.41 22.87
CA VAL A 178 -8.89 14.35 23.20
C VAL A 178 -9.70 14.69 24.44
N SER A 179 -9.03 15.17 25.50
CA SER A 179 -9.71 15.59 26.74
C SER A 179 -10.68 16.76 26.52
N TRP A 180 -10.29 17.78 25.74
CA TRP A 180 -11.19 18.89 25.41
C TRP A 180 -12.45 18.43 24.68
N VAL A 181 -12.28 17.52 23.72
CA VAL A 181 -13.38 16.99 22.93
C VAL A 181 -14.28 16.10 23.78
N ASP A 182 -13.75 15.18 24.55
CA ASP A 182 -14.53 14.23 25.35
C ASP A 182 -15.23 14.91 26.54
N THR A 183 -14.65 15.97 27.10
CA THR A 183 -15.27 16.77 28.15
C THR A 183 -16.11 17.94 27.60
N ARG A 184 -16.13 18.13 26.27
CA ARG A 184 -16.79 19.26 25.59
C ARG A 184 -16.37 20.62 26.11
N ARG A 185 -15.08 20.80 26.44
CA ARG A 185 -14.50 22.04 26.99
C ARG A 185 -13.61 22.71 25.96
N ALA A 186 -14.16 23.66 25.22
CA ALA A 186 -13.40 24.48 24.27
C ALA A 186 -12.74 25.72 24.91
N ALA A 187 -13.16 26.16 26.09
CA ALA A 187 -12.72 27.40 26.70
C ALA A 187 -11.18 27.55 26.78
N PRO A 188 -10.40 26.53 27.22
CA PRO A 188 -8.94 26.67 27.25
C PRO A 188 -8.33 26.90 25.86
N GLY A 189 -8.86 26.26 24.81
CA GLY A 189 -8.45 26.50 23.43
C GLY A 189 -8.77 27.92 22.95
N PHE A 190 -9.92 28.48 23.38
CA PHE A 190 -10.29 29.88 23.14
C PHE A 190 -9.28 30.85 23.71
N GLU A 191 -8.94 30.69 24.98
CA GLU A 191 -7.99 31.58 25.69
C GLU A 191 -6.63 31.54 25.00
N ILE A 192 -6.15 30.38 24.53
CA ILE A 192 -4.89 30.27 23.79
C ILE A 192 -4.94 31.06 22.47
N LEU A 193 -6.00 30.86 21.67
CA LEU A 193 -6.14 31.49 20.35
C LEU A 193 -6.41 33.00 20.48
N GLU A 194 -7.13 33.45 21.50
CA GLU A 194 -7.34 34.87 21.76
C GLU A 194 -6.04 35.54 22.18
N GLY A 195 -5.21 34.88 22.99
CA GLY A 195 -3.85 35.34 23.32
C GLY A 195 -2.98 35.49 22.09
N ALA A 196 -2.95 34.47 21.21
CA ALA A 196 -2.19 34.49 19.96
C ALA A 196 -2.68 35.60 19.01
N ARG A 197 -4.00 35.82 18.93
CA ARG A 197 -4.60 36.92 18.16
C ARG A 197 -4.10 38.32 18.63
N LEU A 198 -3.97 38.50 19.90
CA LEU A 198 -3.46 39.75 20.47
C LEU A 198 -1.97 40.01 20.15
N GLU A 199 -1.22 38.94 19.87
CA GLU A 199 0.19 38.99 19.46
C GLU A 199 0.41 39.17 17.95
N GLY A 200 -0.62 39.08 17.13
CA GLY A 200 -0.62 39.75 15.82
C GLY A 200 -0.43 38.95 14.54
N THR A 201 -0.92 37.70 14.39
CA THR A 201 -0.95 37.06 13.08
C THR A 201 -2.37 36.98 12.51
N GLU A 202 -2.57 37.30 11.20
CA GLU A 202 -3.88 37.21 10.53
C GLU A 202 -4.41 35.77 10.50
N LEU A 203 -3.53 34.74 10.44
CA LEU A 203 -3.90 33.33 10.43
C LEU A 203 -4.53 32.89 11.74
N ASP A 204 -4.02 33.36 12.87
CA ASP A 204 -4.58 33.04 14.18
C ASP A 204 -5.97 33.68 14.35
N LYS A 205 -6.19 34.83 13.68
CA LYS A 205 -7.51 35.49 13.64
C LYS A 205 -8.54 34.61 12.97
N LEU A 206 -8.23 33.94 11.86
CA LEU A 206 -9.17 33.02 11.19
C LEU A 206 -9.58 31.88 12.11
N ALA A 207 -8.65 31.29 12.83
CA ALA A 207 -8.92 30.22 13.80
C ALA A 207 -9.84 30.72 14.93
N SER A 208 -9.56 31.90 15.48
CA SER A 208 -10.37 32.53 16.54
C SER A 208 -11.78 32.89 16.05
N ASP A 209 -11.89 33.46 14.85
CA ASP A 209 -13.19 33.82 14.25
C ASP A 209 -14.05 32.56 14.01
N LEU A 210 -13.44 31.47 13.50
CA LEU A 210 -14.12 30.19 13.30
C LEU A 210 -14.60 29.58 14.61
N MET A 211 -13.75 29.63 15.64
CA MET A 211 -14.11 29.16 16.98
C MET A 211 -15.25 29.96 17.58
N THR A 212 -15.27 31.29 17.42
CA THR A 212 -16.36 32.17 17.84
C THR A 212 -17.66 31.80 17.13
N GLY A 213 -17.61 31.53 15.82
CA GLY A 213 -18.71 31.05 15.04
C GLY A 213 -19.27 29.71 15.54
N LEU A 214 -18.38 28.77 15.86
CA LEU A 214 -18.76 27.48 16.43
C LEU A 214 -19.41 27.62 17.82
N ALA A 215 -18.89 28.50 18.66
CA ALA A 215 -19.46 28.75 20.00
C ALA A 215 -20.83 29.44 19.97
N SER A 216 -21.12 30.21 18.92
CA SER A 216 -22.43 30.85 18.72
C SER A 216 -23.47 29.92 18.10
N THR A 217 -23.10 28.68 17.76
CA THR A 217 -24.00 27.67 17.19
C THR A 217 -25.05 27.21 18.20
N GLU A 218 -26.24 26.91 17.72
CA GLU A 218 -27.35 26.41 18.57
C GLU A 218 -26.90 25.14 19.36
N GLN A 219 -27.28 25.05 20.61
CA GLN A 219 -26.86 23.97 21.54
C GLN A 219 -27.08 22.57 21.00
N ARG A 220 -28.18 22.35 20.25
CA ARG A 220 -28.49 21.05 19.67
C ARG A 220 -27.54 20.69 18.54
N GLU A 221 -27.24 21.63 17.64
CA GLU A 221 -26.27 21.47 16.57
C GLU A 221 -24.88 21.32 17.14
N LEU A 222 -24.49 22.15 18.08
CA LEU A 222 -23.17 22.07 18.76
C LEU A 222 -22.95 20.71 19.41
N SER A 223 -23.98 20.10 20.01
CA SER A 223 -23.90 18.74 20.57
C SER A 223 -23.60 17.67 19.49
N GLY A 224 -24.16 17.82 18.28
CA GLY A 224 -23.87 16.96 17.13
C GLY A 224 -22.44 17.12 16.66
N ILE A 225 -21.95 18.35 16.56
CA ILE A 225 -20.57 18.67 16.17
C ILE A 225 -19.59 18.01 17.15
N TRP A 226 -19.79 18.16 18.47
CA TRP A 226 -18.95 17.49 19.49
C TRP A 226 -18.94 15.98 19.34
N SER A 227 -20.10 15.36 19.11
CA SER A 227 -20.21 13.91 18.94
C SER A 227 -19.40 13.44 17.72
N THR A 228 -19.55 14.13 16.58
CA THR A 228 -18.82 13.78 15.36
C THR A 228 -17.33 14.04 15.52
N THR A 229 -16.90 15.14 16.18
CA THR A 229 -15.49 15.40 16.47
C THR A 229 -14.89 14.30 17.36
N SER A 230 -15.65 13.86 18.36
CA SER A 230 -15.27 12.76 19.27
C SER A 230 -15.06 11.43 18.51
N GLU A 231 -15.89 11.17 17.50
CA GLU A 231 -15.73 10.01 16.62
C GLU A 231 -14.45 10.09 15.80
N LEU A 232 -14.07 11.25 15.26
CA LEU A 232 -12.83 11.43 14.50
C LEU A 232 -11.58 11.12 15.33
N LEU A 233 -11.66 11.23 16.65
CA LEU A 233 -10.57 10.97 17.59
C LEU A 233 -10.56 9.55 18.16
N THR A 234 -11.41 8.64 17.67
CA THR A 234 -11.53 7.28 18.22
C THR A 234 -10.18 6.54 18.25
N ALA A 235 -9.33 6.73 17.25
CA ALA A 235 -8.00 6.11 17.18
C ALA A 235 -7.05 6.54 18.31
N TYR A 236 -7.28 7.69 18.92
CA TYR A 236 -6.44 8.26 19.99
C TYR A 236 -6.94 7.96 21.41
N ARG A 237 -7.88 7.01 21.59
CA ARG A 237 -8.49 6.72 22.90
C ARG A 237 -7.84 5.59 23.67
N THR A 238 -6.78 4.99 23.17
CA THR A 238 -5.99 4.05 23.95
C THR A 238 -4.75 4.74 24.50
N ARG A 239 -4.21 4.19 25.60
CA ARG A 239 -3.00 4.72 26.20
C ARG A 239 -1.83 4.60 25.25
N GLU A 240 -1.69 3.46 24.60
CA GLU A 240 -0.61 3.17 23.64
C GLU A 240 -0.64 4.15 22.47
N ALA A 241 -1.82 4.44 21.92
CA ALA A 241 -1.98 5.41 20.85
C ALA A 241 -1.59 6.83 21.29
N LEU A 242 -1.99 7.26 22.50
CA LEU A 242 -1.58 8.56 23.01
C LEU A 242 -0.08 8.60 23.34
N ASP A 243 0.46 7.54 23.95
CA ASP A 243 1.89 7.43 24.24
C ASP A 243 2.74 7.52 22.96
N SER A 244 2.26 6.97 21.83
CA SER A 244 2.93 7.07 20.51
C SER A 244 2.96 8.49 19.94
N THR A 245 2.21 9.45 20.53
CA THR A 245 2.21 10.86 20.12
C THR A 245 3.08 11.76 21.02
N VAL A 246 3.66 11.22 22.09
CA VAL A 246 4.46 11.99 23.05
C VAL A 246 5.92 12.07 22.62
N GLY A 247 6.52 13.25 22.69
CA GLY A 247 7.92 13.45 22.28
C GLY A 247 8.14 13.32 20.77
N ALA A 248 7.10 13.58 19.97
CA ALA A 248 7.15 13.48 18.52
C ALA A 248 8.14 14.51 17.95
N ASP A 249 9.24 14.00 17.41
CA ASP A 249 10.32 14.76 16.80
C ASP A 249 10.63 14.29 15.36
N PHE A 250 9.72 13.56 14.75
CA PHE A 250 9.87 13.05 13.39
C PHE A 250 10.05 14.21 12.39
N ASP A 251 11.17 14.19 11.70
CA ASP A 251 11.46 15.09 10.57
C ASP A 251 11.28 14.31 9.24
N PRO A 252 10.14 14.45 8.55
CA PRO A 252 9.89 13.76 7.29
C PRO A 252 10.90 14.14 6.20
N ARG A 253 11.41 15.38 6.19
CA ARG A 253 12.39 15.81 5.18
C ARG A 253 13.76 15.21 5.44
N GLY A 254 14.25 15.27 6.68
CA GLY A 254 15.49 14.59 7.07
C GLY A 254 15.44 13.09 6.83
N PHE A 255 14.29 12.45 7.12
CA PHE A 255 14.05 11.04 6.79
C PHE A 255 14.21 10.71 5.29
N LEU A 256 13.62 11.54 4.42
CA LEU A 256 13.73 11.37 2.96
C LEU A 256 15.15 11.61 2.46
N ASP A 257 15.84 12.61 2.98
CA ASP A 257 17.23 12.95 2.60
C ASP A 257 18.22 11.88 3.07
N ALA A 258 17.98 11.29 4.23
CA ALA A 258 18.76 10.20 4.81
C ALA A 258 18.41 8.81 4.22
N ARG A 259 17.46 8.71 3.28
CA ARG A 259 16.95 7.44 2.74
C ARG A 259 16.45 6.48 3.82
N GLY A 260 15.79 7.02 4.82
CA GLY A 260 15.30 6.27 5.97
C GLY A 260 14.32 5.16 5.60
N THR A 261 14.14 4.20 6.50
CA THR A 261 13.13 3.16 6.38
C THR A 261 12.20 3.20 7.57
N LEU A 262 10.93 3.40 7.31
CA LEU A 262 9.85 3.39 8.29
C LEU A 262 9.07 2.09 8.17
N TYR A 263 9.06 1.32 9.24
CA TYR A 263 8.22 0.14 9.39
C TYR A 263 6.99 0.49 10.21
N VAL A 264 5.83 0.27 9.65
CA VAL A 264 4.54 0.46 10.32
C VAL A 264 3.94 -0.91 10.58
N CYS A 265 3.87 -1.29 11.85
CA CYS A 265 3.32 -2.57 12.27
C CYS A 265 2.04 -2.34 13.09
N ALA A 266 0.96 -3.03 12.70
CA ALA A 266 -0.26 -3.09 13.50
C ALA A 266 -0.87 -4.47 13.36
N THR A 267 -0.97 -5.19 14.48
CA THR A 267 -1.48 -6.57 14.49
C THR A 267 -2.96 -6.65 14.09
N GLY A 268 -3.39 -7.79 13.53
CA GLY A 268 -4.67 -7.97 12.86
C GLY A 268 -5.93 -7.54 13.64
N ARG A 269 -5.91 -7.58 14.98
CA ARG A 269 -7.03 -7.11 15.80
C ARG A 269 -7.11 -5.58 15.91
N HIS A 270 -5.99 -4.89 15.79
CA HIS A 270 -5.87 -3.45 16.03
C HIS A 270 -5.74 -2.63 14.76
N GLN A 271 -5.64 -3.27 13.58
CA GLN A 271 -5.46 -2.59 12.29
C GLN A 271 -6.49 -1.49 12.03
N ALA A 272 -7.76 -1.82 12.14
CA ALA A 272 -8.84 -0.88 11.89
C ALA A 272 -8.79 0.33 12.83
N PHE A 273 -8.28 0.12 14.04
CA PHE A 273 -8.14 1.15 15.05
C PHE A 273 -6.93 2.04 14.78
N ALA A 274 -5.79 1.45 14.40
CA ALA A 274 -4.55 2.16 14.12
C ALA A 274 -4.57 2.87 12.75
N ALA A 275 -5.39 2.41 11.80
CA ALA A 275 -5.41 2.92 10.44
C ALA A 275 -5.47 4.45 10.31
N PRO A 276 -6.29 5.21 11.06
CA PRO A 276 -6.30 6.67 10.95
C PRO A 276 -4.95 7.32 11.29
N MET A 277 -4.23 6.78 12.28
CA MET A 277 -2.93 7.29 12.67
C MET A 277 -1.86 6.96 11.63
N VAL A 278 -1.90 5.74 11.09
CA VAL A 278 -1.01 5.30 10.01
C VAL A 278 -1.22 6.14 8.75
N ILE A 279 -2.48 6.40 8.38
CA ILE A 279 -2.83 7.26 7.24
C ILE A 279 -2.28 8.68 7.47
N GLY A 280 -2.45 9.24 8.67
CA GLY A 280 -1.95 10.57 9.01
C GLY A 280 -0.44 10.69 8.82
N LEU A 281 0.33 9.74 9.36
CA LEU A 281 1.79 9.69 9.21
C LEU A 281 2.22 9.53 7.75
N LEU A 282 1.60 8.62 6.99
CA LEU A 282 1.93 8.40 5.58
C LEU A 282 1.56 9.60 4.71
N ASN A 283 0.46 10.30 5.00
CA ASN A 283 0.08 11.53 4.30
C ASN A 283 1.08 12.65 4.57
N GLU A 284 1.56 12.81 5.80
CA GLU A 284 2.60 13.78 6.12
C GLU A 284 3.91 13.47 5.37
N LEU A 285 4.34 12.22 5.38
CA LEU A 285 5.52 11.78 4.67
C LEU A 285 5.41 11.98 3.14
N THR A 286 4.25 11.68 2.56
CA THR A 286 3.98 11.88 1.13
C THR A 286 3.96 13.37 0.78
N SER A 287 3.34 14.19 1.62
CA SER A 287 3.32 15.67 1.46
C SER A 287 4.73 16.25 1.53
N ALA A 288 5.57 15.76 2.44
CA ALA A 288 6.96 16.17 2.55
C ALA A 288 7.77 15.76 1.30
N ALA A 289 7.51 14.58 0.72
CA ALA A 289 8.14 14.14 -0.53
C ALA A 289 7.77 15.06 -1.69
N TYR A 290 6.50 15.42 -1.84
CA TYR A 290 6.04 16.37 -2.86
C TYR A 290 6.64 17.77 -2.66
N ALA A 291 6.65 18.28 -1.42
CA ALA A 291 7.27 19.56 -1.10
C ALA A 291 8.77 19.56 -1.39
N ARG A 292 9.48 18.46 -1.07
CA ARG A 292 10.89 18.26 -1.40
C ARG A 292 11.13 18.33 -2.90
N PHE A 293 10.33 17.64 -3.69
CA PHE A 293 10.41 17.65 -5.15
C PHE A 293 10.14 19.06 -5.70
N ALA A 294 9.06 19.71 -5.26
CA ALA A 294 8.66 21.03 -5.74
C ALA A 294 9.72 22.11 -5.46
N SER A 295 10.35 22.07 -4.28
CA SER A 295 11.37 23.03 -3.86
C SER A 295 12.77 22.75 -4.44
N SER A 296 12.99 21.62 -5.10
CA SER A 296 14.31 21.18 -5.58
C SER A 296 14.63 21.68 -7.00
N PRO A 297 15.93 22.01 -7.30
CA PRO A 297 16.39 22.28 -8.66
C PRO A 297 16.22 21.06 -9.59
N ALA A 298 16.19 21.30 -10.90
CA ALA A 298 15.93 20.25 -11.91
C ALA A 298 16.85 19.01 -11.77
N ARG A 299 18.16 19.20 -11.58
CA ARG A 299 19.10 18.08 -11.38
C ARG A 299 18.81 17.25 -10.14
N THR A 300 18.38 17.90 -9.05
CA THR A 300 18.00 17.23 -7.81
C THR A 300 16.69 16.47 -7.99
N ARG A 301 15.75 16.99 -8.79
CA ARG A 301 14.49 16.29 -9.12
C ARG A 301 14.75 14.98 -9.87
N GLU A 302 15.69 14.93 -10.80
CA GLU A 302 16.11 13.69 -11.46
C GLU A 302 16.63 12.66 -10.46
N SER A 303 17.44 13.10 -9.50
CA SER A 303 17.92 12.23 -8.41
C SER A 303 16.80 11.75 -7.49
N ILE A 304 15.81 12.61 -7.17
CA ILE A 304 14.64 12.23 -6.37
C ILE A 304 13.81 11.18 -7.10
N VAL A 305 13.58 11.34 -8.39
CA VAL A 305 12.81 10.40 -9.21
C VAL A 305 13.58 9.07 -9.41
N SER A 306 14.90 9.10 -9.42
CA SER A 306 15.74 7.89 -9.52
C SER A 306 15.83 7.12 -8.20
N ALA A 307 15.61 7.78 -7.06
CA ALA A 307 15.57 7.19 -5.73
C ALA A 307 14.30 7.62 -4.99
N PRO A 308 13.12 7.19 -5.47
CA PRO A 308 11.83 7.65 -4.96
C PRO A 308 11.57 7.14 -3.54
N LEU A 309 10.64 7.80 -2.84
CA LEU A 309 9.99 7.23 -1.68
C LEU A 309 9.13 6.04 -2.14
N LEU A 310 9.43 4.86 -1.65
CA LEU A 310 8.60 3.67 -1.85
C LEU A 310 7.59 3.52 -0.71
N LEU A 311 6.31 3.57 -1.02
CA LEU A 311 5.24 3.13 -0.13
C LEU A 311 4.97 1.64 -0.41
N ALA A 312 5.54 0.74 0.40
CA ALA A 312 5.35 -0.70 0.31
C ALA A 312 4.18 -1.13 1.21
N LEU A 313 2.96 -1.06 0.67
CA LEU A 313 1.72 -1.27 1.41
C LEU A 313 1.29 -2.74 1.34
N ASP A 314 1.80 -3.58 2.23
CA ASP A 314 1.31 -4.94 2.40
C ASP A 314 -0.08 -4.90 3.09
N GLU A 315 -1.10 -5.44 2.45
CA GLU A 315 -2.51 -5.29 2.83
C GLU A 315 -3.01 -3.83 2.84
N ALA A 316 -2.77 -3.08 1.76
CA ALA A 316 -3.09 -1.66 1.63
C ALA A 316 -4.51 -1.28 2.08
N ALA A 317 -5.52 -2.11 1.80
CA ALA A 317 -6.91 -1.87 2.16
C ALA A 317 -7.21 -1.99 3.66
N ASN A 318 -6.33 -2.59 4.46
CA ASN A 318 -6.59 -2.89 5.86
C ASN A 318 -5.82 -1.98 6.82
N ILE A 319 -4.51 -1.83 6.63
CA ILE A 319 -3.63 -1.10 7.54
C ILE A 319 -3.39 0.34 7.09
N ALA A 320 -3.36 0.59 5.80
CA ALA A 320 -3.07 1.89 5.21
C ALA A 320 -4.04 2.23 4.05
N PRO A 321 -5.37 2.28 4.30
CA PRO A 321 -6.33 2.65 3.27
C PRO A 321 -6.27 4.17 3.01
N LEU A 322 -5.15 4.65 2.45
CA LEU A 322 -4.94 6.05 2.10
C LEU A 322 -6.08 6.54 1.21
N PRO A 323 -6.86 7.57 1.61
CA PRO A 323 -7.96 8.07 0.79
C PRO A 323 -7.50 8.52 -0.60
N ASP A 324 -6.32 9.14 -0.67
CA ASP A 324 -5.75 9.70 -1.89
C ASP A 324 -4.84 8.70 -2.65
N LEU A 325 -4.86 7.40 -2.29
CA LEU A 325 -4.03 6.39 -2.97
C LEU A 325 -4.17 6.42 -4.50
N PRO A 326 -5.39 6.55 -5.09
CA PRO A 326 -5.54 6.63 -6.54
C PRO A 326 -4.84 7.83 -7.18
N ALA A 327 -4.81 8.97 -6.49
CA ALA A 327 -4.11 10.18 -6.92
C ALA A 327 -2.58 9.99 -6.80
N ILE A 328 -2.10 9.50 -5.65
CA ILE A 328 -0.68 9.21 -5.42
C ILE A 328 -0.14 8.26 -6.48
N VAL A 329 -0.89 7.20 -6.83
CA VAL A 329 -0.49 6.23 -7.86
C VAL A 329 -0.41 6.86 -9.24
N SER A 330 -1.34 7.78 -9.58
CA SER A 330 -1.39 8.42 -10.90
C SER A 330 -0.31 9.49 -11.11
N GLU A 331 0.03 10.24 -10.06
CA GLU A 331 0.84 11.47 -10.15
C GLU A 331 2.19 11.37 -9.44
N GLY A 332 2.25 10.52 -8.41
CA GLY A 332 3.40 10.47 -7.47
C GLY A 332 4.71 10.11 -8.13
N GLY A 333 4.70 9.23 -9.13
CA GLY A 333 5.93 8.75 -9.77
C GLY A 333 6.78 9.86 -10.35
N GLY A 334 6.14 10.83 -11.03
CA GLY A 334 6.81 12.02 -11.55
C GLY A 334 7.32 12.98 -10.49
N GLN A 335 6.89 12.81 -9.24
CA GLN A 335 7.26 13.64 -8.09
C GLN A 335 8.09 12.88 -7.04
N GLY A 336 8.60 11.69 -7.40
CA GLY A 336 9.49 10.89 -6.56
C GLY A 336 8.76 10.07 -5.48
N VAL A 337 7.51 9.70 -5.69
CA VAL A 337 6.75 8.79 -4.83
C VAL A 337 6.21 7.63 -5.66
N VAL A 338 6.51 6.40 -5.30
CA VAL A 338 5.99 5.20 -5.95
C VAL A 338 5.32 4.28 -4.92
N VAL A 339 4.31 3.56 -5.36
CA VAL A 339 3.51 2.70 -4.49
C VAL A 339 3.57 1.24 -4.97
N LEU A 340 3.84 0.33 -4.05
CA LEU A 340 3.55 -1.09 -4.19
C LEU A 340 2.32 -1.38 -3.33
N ALA A 341 1.15 -1.48 -3.95
CA ALA A 341 -0.10 -1.79 -3.26
C ALA A 341 -0.43 -3.27 -3.37
N CYS A 342 -0.39 -3.97 -2.24
CA CYS A 342 -0.77 -5.38 -2.16
C CYS A 342 -2.23 -5.50 -1.72
N LEU A 343 -3.04 -6.20 -2.53
CA LEU A 343 -4.45 -6.49 -2.28
C LEU A 343 -4.70 -8.00 -2.44
N GLN A 344 -5.75 -8.49 -1.81
CA GLN A 344 -6.16 -9.89 -2.01
C GLN A 344 -6.92 -10.03 -3.35
N ASP A 345 -7.83 -9.12 -3.60
CA ASP A 345 -8.55 -8.93 -4.85
C ASP A 345 -9.11 -7.49 -4.91
N LEU A 346 -9.79 -7.15 -6.00
CA LEU A 346 -10.29 -5.79 -6.22
C LEU A 346 -11.57 -5.45 -5.46
N SER A 347 -12.24 -6.40 -4.79
CA SER A 347 -13.36 -6.08 -3.91
C SER A 347 -12.93 -5.19 -2.75
N GLN A 348 -11.68 -5.34 -2.29
CA GLN A 348 -11.09 -4.47 -1.29
C GLN A 348 -10.92 -3.04 -1.80
N ALA A 349 -10.53 -2.87 -3.06
CA ALA A 349 -10.39 -1.56 -3.68
C ALA A 349 -11.75 -0.85 -3.84
N GLU A 350 -12.76 -1.57 -4.29
CA GLU A 350 -14.13 -1.05 -4.42
C GLU A 350 -14.68 -0.58 -3.08
N GLN A 351 -14.50 -1.38 -2.03
CA GLN A 351 -14.95 -1.02 -0.68
C GLN A 351 -14.26 0.22 -0.10
N ARG A 352 -12.97 0.45 -0.44
CA ARG A 352 -12.16 1.51 0.16
C ARG A 352 -12.18 2.81 -0.63
N TRP A 353 -12.10 2.73 -1.94
CA TRP A 353 -11.95 3.91 -2.80
C TRP A 353 -13.16 4.17 -3.68
N GLY A 354 -14.20 3.33 -3.62
CA GLY A 354 -15.43 3.52 -4.40
C GLY A 354 -15.23 3.42 -5.92
N LEU A 355 -14.05 3.00 -6.37
CA LEU A 355 -13.74 2.80 -7.78
C LEU A 355 -14.13 1.39 -8.19
N ASP A 356 -14.69 1.26 -9.38
CA ASP A 356 -14.89 -0.05 -9.96
C ASP A 356 -13.54 -0.78 -10.17
N THR A 357 -13.61 -2.09 -10.35
CA THR A 357 -12.42 -2.93 -10.46
C THR A 357 -11.50 -2.50 -11.60
N THR A 358 -12.07 -2.11 -12.74
CA THR A 358 -11.32 -1.68 -13.92
C THR A 358 -10.70 -0.30 -13.71
N GLY A 359 -11.46 0.63 -13.17
CA GLY A 359 -11.02 2.00 -12.90
C GLY A 359 -9.89 2.07 -11.88
N PHE A 360 -9.89 1.19 -10.87
CA PHE A 360 -8.78 1.12 -9.92
C PHE A 360 -7.50 0.59 -10.58
N LEU A 361 -7.58 -0.54 -11.31
CA LEU A 361 -6.40 -1.09 -11.98
C LEU A 361 -5.82 -0.18 -13.07
N ALA A 362 -6.66 0.56 -13.77
CA ALA A 362 -6.23 1.51 -14.79
C ALA A 362 -5.34 2.66 -14.25
N LYS A 363 -5.30 2.86 -12.93
CA LYS A 363 -4.38 3.81 -12.29
C LYS A 363 -2.95 3.29 -12.21
N PHE A 364 -2.76 1.97 -12.21
CA PHE A 364 -1.45 1.36 -12.10
C PHE A 364 -0.88 1.02 -13.48
N THR A 365 0.34 1.46 -13.74
CA THR A 365 1.06 1.12 -14.97
C THR A 365 1.41 -0.36 -15.02
N THR A 366 1.64 -0.96 -13.85
CA THR A 366 2.01 -2.38 -13.74
C THR A 366 1.11 -3.09 -12.73
N THR A 367 0.55 -4.22 -13.14
CA THR A 367 -0.21 -5.11 -12.26
C THR A 367 0.46 -6.49 -12.25
N VAL A 368 0.76 -6.98 -11.05
CA VAL A 368 1.28 -8.32 -10.80
C VAL A 368 0.14 -9.16 -10.23
N MET A 369 -0.23 -10.21 -10.94
CA MET A 369 -1.34 -11.07 -10.56
C MET A 369 -0.84 -12.46 -10.19
N LEU A 370 -0.93 -12.78 -8.89
CA LEU A 370 -0.55 -14.07 -8.35
C LEU A 370 -1.66 -15.10 -8.57
N PRO A 371 -1.35 -16.39 -8.66
CA PRO A 371 -2.34 -17.43 -8.89
C PRO A 371 -3.33 -17.58 -7.73
N GLY A 372 -4.52 -18.09 -8.02
CA GLY A 372 -5.51 -18.48 -7.01
C GLY A 372 -6.58 -17.45 -6.68
N ILE A 373 -6.64 -16.31 -7.37
CA ILE A 373 -7.74 -15.36 -7.23
C ILE A 373 -9.03 -15.99 -7.74
N ARG A 374 -10.10 -15.88 -6.95
CA ARG A 374 -11.43 -16.44 -7.25
C ARG A 374 -12.51 -15.38 -7.46
N HIS A 375 -12.20 -14.11 -7.19
CA HIS A 375 -13.14 -13.01 -7.36
C HIS A 375 -13.34 -12.72 -8.84
N VAL A 376 -14.50 -13.11 -9.38
CA VAL A 376 -14.82 -13.05 -10.82
C VAL A 376 -14.68 -11.63 -11.39
N PRO A 377 -15.16 -10.56 -10.74
CA PRO A 377 -14.97 -9.20 -11.26
C PRO A 377 -13.49 -8.82 -11.42
N THR A 378 -12.61 -9.24 -10.50
CA THR A 378 -11.14 -9.04 -10.63
C THR A 378 -10.60 -9.74 -11.87
N LEU A 379 -10.99 -11.00 -12.10
CA LEU A 379 -10.55 -11.77 -13.26
C LEU A 379 -11.03 -11.15 -14.57
N GLN A 380 -12.28 -10.67 -14.60
CA GLN A 380 -12.88 -9.98 -15.73
C GLN A 380 -12.17 -8.65 -16.02
N ALA A 381 -11.89 -7.83 -15.00
CA ALA A 381 -11.16 -6.57 -15.15
C ALA A 381 -9.79 -6.81 -15.79
N VAL A 382 -9.04 -7.79 -15.30
CA VAL A 382 -7.72 -8.17 -15.85
C VAL A 382 -7.84 -8.66 -17.28
N SER A 383 -8.82 -9.51 -17.58
CA SER A 383 -9.09 -10.02 -18.94
C SER A 383 -9.42 -8.88 -19.91
N THR A 384 -10.23 -7.91 -19.47
CA THR A 384 -10.60 -6.73 -20.26
C THR A 384 -9.40 -5.83 -20.54
N LEU A 385 -8.58 -5.54 -19.52
CA LEU A 385 -7.35 -4.74 -19.67
C LEU A 385 -6.29 -5.42 -20.55
N ALA A 386 -6.27 -6.75 -20.58
CA ALA A 386 -5.40 -7.52 -21.47
C ALA A 386 -5.77 -7.39 -22.94
N GLY A 387 -7.01 -6.95 -23.24
CA GLY A 387 -7.54 -6.79 -24.58
C GLY A 387 -7.92 -8.08 -25.27
N GLU A 388 -8.23 -7.97 -26.53
CA GLU A 388 -8.68 -9.07 -27.38
C GLU A 388 -7.65 -9.39 -28.46
N VAL A 389 -7.71 -10.60 -29.00
CA VAL A 389 -6.92 -11.07 -30.14
C VAL A 389 -7.83 -11.67 -31.19
N GLU A 390 -7.56 -11.35 -32.43
CA GLU A 390 -8.25 -11.94 -33.57
C GLU A 390 -7.76 -13.37 -33.77
N VAL A 391 -8.68 -14.33 -33.70
CA VAL A 391 -8.41 -15.75 -33.94
C VAL A 391 -9.16 -16.20 -35.19
N LEU A 392 -8.42 -16.72 -36.15
CA LEU A 392 -9.03 -17.31 -37.35
C LEU A 392 -9.69 -18.63 -36.98
N SER A 393 -11.01 -18.68 -37.07
CA SER A 393 -11.79 -19.88 -36.91
C SER A 393 -12.04 -20.53 -38.30
N ARG A 394 -11.61 -21.76 -38.45
CA ARG A 394 -11.82 -22.54 -39.69
C ARG A 394 -12.91 -23.56 -39.43
N SER A 395 -14.05 -23.33 -40.03
CA SER A 395 -15.15 -24.30 -40.03
C SER A 395 -15.09 -25.12 -41.32
N VAL A 396 -15.05 -26.44 -41.13
CA VAL A 396 -15.09 -27.39 -42.24
C VAL A 396 -16.45 -28.06 -42.21
N THR A 397 -17.30 -27.70 -43.18
CA THR A 397 -18.61 -28.37 -43.35
C THR A 397 -18.49 -29.40 -44.44
N THR A 398 -18.64 -30.66 -44.06
CA THR A 398 -18.73 -31.76 -45.00
C THR A 398 -20.22 -32.06 -45.22
N ALA A 399 -20.71 -31.80 -46.42
CA ALA A 399 -22.08 -32.13 -46.76
C ALA A 399 -22.25 -33.66 -46.80
N SER A 400 -22.95 -34.21 -45.81
CA SER A 400 -23.43 -35.59 -45.93
C SER A 400 -24.61 -35.62 -46.89
N PRO A 401 -24.70 -36.59 -47.77
CA PRO A 401 -25.85 -36.71 -48.63
C PRO A 401 -27.12 -36.88 -47.77
N PRO A 402 -28.26 -36.31 -48.18
CA PRO A 402 -29.49 -36.37 -47.40
C PRO A 402 -29.86 -37.84 -47.17
N GLY A 403 -29.74 -38.27 -45.91
CA GLY A 403 -30.09 -39.60 -45.45
C GLY A 403 -31.61 -39.76 -45.30
N GLY A 404 -32.31 -39.86 -46.41
CA GLY A 404 -33.67 -40.40 -46.38
C GLY A 404 -33.61 -41.93 -46.45
N TRP A 405 -34.26 -42.59 -45.50
CA TRP A 405 -34.48 -44.00 -45.50
C TRP A 405 -35.44 -44.36 -46.64
N ARG A 406 -35.09 -44.07 -47.90
CA ARG A 406 -35.72 -44.62 -49.10
C ARG A 406 -34.80 -45.69 -49.67
N ARG A 407 -35.37 -46.85 -50.02
CA ARG A 407 -34.66 -47.96 -50.63
C ARG A 407 -33.63 -47.42 -51.65
N ALA A 408 -32.35 -47.64 -51.39
CA ALA A 408 -31.27 -47.27 -52.27
C ALA A 408 -31.49 -47.96 -53.66
N GLY A 409 -31.76 -47.17 -54.68
CA GLY A 409 -31.80 -47.65 -56.05
C GLY A 409 -30.40 -47.89 -56.59
N TRP A 410 -30.24 -48.70 -57.63
CA TRP A 410 -28.95 -48.98 -58.28
C TRP A 410 -28.14 -47.70 -58.66
N GLY A 411 -28.78 -46.58 -58.85
CA GLY A 411 -28.13 -45.29 -59.11
C GLY A 411 -27.34 -44.68 -57.90
N ASP A 412 -27.75 -45.04 -56.69
CA ASP A 412 -27.05 -44.54 -55.48
C ASP A 412 -25.79 -45.37 -55.19
N ILE A 413 -25.81 -46.66 -55.58
CA ILE A 413 -24.64 -47.51 -55.48
C ILE A 413 -23.59 -47.11 -56.53
N ALA A 414 -24.00 -46.77 -57.74
CA ALA A 414 -23.10 -46.29 -58.81
C ALA A 414 -22.40 -44.91 -58.44
N ARG A 415 -23.12 -44.04 -57.76
CA ARG A 415 -22.51 -42.77 -57.23
C ARG A 415 -21.52 -43.02 -56.11
N ARG A 416 -21.73 -43.97 -55.25
CA ARG A 416 -20.77 -44.38 -54.23
C ARG A 416 -19.47 -44.94 -54.80
N LEU A 417 -19.58 -45.68 -55.90
CA LEU A 417 -18.46 -46.32 -56.61
C LEU A 417 -17.70 -45.34 -57.51
N SER A 418 -18.31 -44.19 -57.92
CA SER A 418 -17.69 -43.18 -58.80
C SER A 418 -16.84 -42.17 -58.09
N GLY A 419 -16.63 -42.30 -56.78
CA GLY A 419 -15.64 -41.46 -56.07
C GLY A 419 -15.88 -39.94 -56.14
N HIS A 420 -17.16 -39.50 -56.22
CA HIS A 420 -17.42 -38.05 -56.22
C HIS A 420 -16.92 -37.47 -54.90
N PRO A 421 -16.01 -36.53 -54.94
CA PRO A 421 -15.48 -35.96 -53.71
C PRO A 421 -16.62 -35.26 -52.95
N TYR A 422 -16.72 -35.56 -51.65
CA TYR A 422 -17.59 -34.82 -50.75
C TYR A 422 -17.30 -33.33 -50.91
N GLN A 423 -18.31 -32.53 -51.18
CA GLN A 423 -18.14 -31.09 -51.20
C GLN A 423 -17.81 -30.64 -49.80
N THR A 424 -16.57 -30.37 -49.60
CA THR A 424 -16.08 -29.81 -48.32
C THR A 424 -16.02 -28.31 -48.50
N SER A 425 -16.88 -27.58 -47.82
CA SER A 425 -16.82 -26.16 -47.73
C SER A 425 -15.95 -25.74 -46.54
N VAL A 426 -14.95 -24.96 -46.79
CA VAL A 426 -14.08 -24.39 -45.75
C VAL A 426 -14.41 -22.92 -45.64
N THR A 427 -15.04 -22.58 -44.54
CA THR A 427 -15.29 -21.15 -44.20
C THR A 427 -14.25 -20.68 -43.18
N THR A 428 -13.51 -19.66 -43.52
CA THR A 428 -12.60 -19.00 -42.55
C THR A 428 -13.30 -17.73 -42.10
N SER A 429 -13.54 -17.63 -40.80
CA SER A 429 -14.09 -16.45 -40.17
C SER A 429 -13.12 -15.98 -39.10
N SER A 430 -12.99 -14.67 -38.90
CA SER A 430 -12.27 -14.12 -37.76
C SER A 430 -13.22 -13.93 -36.58
N VAL A 431 -12.76 -14.33 -35.40
CA VAL A 431 -13.50 -14.14 -34.13
C VAL A 431 -12.56 -13.49 -33.14
N PHE A 432 -12.99 -12.37 -32.55
CA PHE A 432 -12.26 -11.77 -31.45
C PHE A 432 -12.48 -12.57 -30.15
N ARG A 433 -11.38 -12.87 -29.48
CA ARG A 433 -11.39 -13.57 -28.18
C ARG A 433 -10.51 -12.82 -27.19
N PRO A 434 -10.87 -12.85 -25.87
CA PRO A 434 -9.99 -12.30 -24.87
C PRO A 434 -8.57 -12.87 -24.99
N ARG A 435 -7.57 -12.00 -25.01
CA ARG A 435 -6.15 -12.39 -25.05
C ARG A 435 -5.75 -13.19 -23.83
N LEU A 436 -6.34 -12.87 -22.66
CA LEU A 436 -6.27 -13.63 -21.43
C LEU A 436 -7.67 -14.04 -20.99
N PRO A 437 -8.13 -15.26 -21.33
CA PRO A 437 -9.41 -15.78 -20.84
C PRO A 437 -9.44 -15.90 -19.31
N VAL A 438 -10.60 -15.64 -18.72
CA VAL A 438 -10.82 -15.64 -17.26
C VAL A 438 -10.39 -16.96 -16.61
N ASP A 439 -10.63 -18.11 -17.26
CA ASP A 439 -10.24 -19.43 -16.76
C ASP A 439 -8.71 -19.63 -16.74
N VAL A 440 -8.00 -19.06 -17.71
CA VAL A 440 -6.53 -19.07 -17.76
C VAL A 440 -5.95 -18.26 -16.62
N ILE A 441 -6.50 -17.05 -16.39
CA ILE A 441 -6.09 -16.19 -15.28
C ILE A 441 -6.39 -16.88 -13.94
N ALA A 442 -7.60 -17.41 -13.76
CA ALA A 442 -8.01 -18.06 -12.52
C ALA A 442 -7.16 -19.28 -12.17
N ARG A 443 -6.79 -20.07 -13.18
CA ARG A 443 -5.95 -21.26 -13.01
C ARG A 443 -4.56 -20.87 -12.57
N GLY A 444 -3.95 -19.88 -13.25
CA GLY A 444 -2.58 -19.43 -13.01
C GLY A 444 -1.57 -20.57 -13.08
N ARG A 445 -0.31 -20.27 -12.80
CA ARG A 445 0.77 -21.26 -12.68
C ARG A 445 1.41 -21.11 -11.30
N PRO A 446 1.46 -22.18 -10.49
CA PRO A 446 2.13 -22.12 -9.19
C PRO A 446 3.59 -21.64 -9.32
N GLY A 447 4.03 -20.74 -8.43
CA GLY A 447 5.36 -20.15 -8.47
C GLY A 447 5.58 -19.12 -9.57
N HIS A 448 4.54 -18.68 -10.28
CA HIS A 448 4.61 -17.65 -11.31
C HIS A 448 3.50 -16.62 -11.10
N ALA A 449 3.72 -15.42 -11.63
CA ALA A 449 2.69 -14.39 -11.69
C ALA A 449 2.53 -13.87 -13.12
N LEU A 450 1.32 -13.47 -13.46
CA LEU A 450 1.06 -12.69 -14.67
C LEU A 450 1.39 -11.22 -14.38
N VAL A 451 2.08 -10.58 -15.31
CA VAL A 451 2.37 -9.15 -15.26
C VAL A 451 1.69 -8.48 -16.43
N LEU A 452 0.83 -7.52 -16.12
CA LEU A 452 0.28 -6.60 -17.09
C LEU A 452 1.07 -5.31 -16.97
N GLY A 453 1.73 -4.91 -18.04
CA GLY A 453 2.49 -3.68 -18.12
C GLY A 453 1.84 -2.67 -19.07
N ASP A 454 2.51 -1.55 -19.25
CA ASP A 454 2.10 -0.48 -20.15
C ASP A 454 1.85 -0.99 -21.58
N GLY A 455 0.80 -0.45 -22.24
CA GLY A 455 0.40 -0.85 -23.59
C GLY A 455 -0.12 -2.28 -23.70
N ALA A 456 -0.77 -2.81 -22.65
CA ALA A 456 -1.31 -4.18 -22.59
C ALA A 456 -0.24 -5.27 -22.83
N ARG A 457 1.01 -4.98 -22.48
CA ARG A 457 2.09 -5.99 -22.49
C ARG A 457 1.82 -7.01 -21.40
N ILE A 458 1.70 -8.26 -21.81
CA ILE A 458 1.49 -9.38 -20.90
C ILE A 458 2.79 -10.17 -20.83
N GLY A 459 3.25 -10.41 -19.62
CA GLY A 459 4.39 -11.25 -19.32
C GLY A 459 4.10 -12.24 -18.21
N GLU A 460 4.93 -13.25 -18.09
CA GLU A 460 4.96 -14.17 -16.95
C GLU A 460 6.32 -14.03 -16.26
N ILE A 461 6.30 -13.92 -14.95
CA ILE A 461 7.50 -13.86 -14.11
C ILE A 461 7.49 -14.99 -13.10
N SER A 462 8.68 -15.47 -12.73
CA SER A 462 8.85 -16.41 -11.62
C SER A 462 8.74 -15.67 -10.28
N LEU A 463 7.88 -16.18 -9.42
CA LEU A 463 7.75 -15.74 -8.03
C LEU A 463 8.65 -16.61 -7.17
N THR A 464 9.91 -16.24 -7.05
CA THR A 464 10.85 -16.97 -6.20
C THR A 464 10.94 -16.24 -4.85
N PRO A 465 10.68 -16.95 -3.73
CA PRO A 465 10.77 -16.35 -2.41
C PRO A 465 12.20 -15.87 -2.10
N TRP A 466 12.32 -14.83 -1.27
CA TRP A 466 13.62 -14.27 -0.86
C TRP A 466 14.62 -15.32 -0.35
N TYR A 467 14.15 -16.37 0.37
CA TYR A 467 14.99 -17.42 0.92
C TYR A 467 15.52 -18.43 -0.11
N ALA A 468 15.03 -18.40 -1.34
CA ALA A 468 15.41 -19.28 -2.43
C ALA A 468 16.19 -18.57 -3.55
N THR A 469 16.39 -17.25 -3.47
CA THR A 469 16.99 -16.46 -4.56
C THR A 469 18.02 -15.48 -4.03
N GLU A 470 19.16 -15.42 -4.71
CA GLU A 470 20.13 -14.35 -4.51
C GLU A 470 19.72 -13.08 -5.27
N PRO A 471 20.03 -11.88 -4.75
CA PRO A 471 20.83 -11.61 -3.54
C PRO A 471 20.03 -11.61 -2.23
N TRP A 472 18.72 -11.83 -2.30
CA TRP A 472 17.80 -11.65 -1.16
C TRP A 472 18.13 -12.60 0.00
N ARG A 473 18.42 -13.87 -0.32
CA ARG A 473 18.76 -14.88 0.69
C ARG A 473 19.99 -14.49 1.51
N SER A 474 21.05 -14.05 0.85
CA SER A 474 22.29 -13.63 1.52
C SER A 474 22.07 -12.36 2.34
N ALA A 475 21.32 -11.39 1.81
CA ALA A 475 21.00 -10.14 2.50
C ALA A 475 20.19 -10.37 3.79
N VAL A 476 19.19 -11.24 3.74
CA VAL A 476 18.37 -11.61 4.90
C VAL A 476 19.12 -12.57 5.82
N GLY A 477 19.88 -13.53 5.28
CA GLY A 477 20.66 -14.50 6.05
C GLY A 477 21.68 -13.85 6.97
N ALA A 478 22.42 -12.87 6.45
CA ALA A 478 23.34 -12.05 7.25
C ALA A 478 22.61 -11.28 8.37
N SER A 479 21.32 -11.00 8.20
CA SER A 479 20.46 -10.38 9.21
C SER A 479 20.03 -11.37 10.31
N LEU A 480 19.70 -12.62 9.96
CA LEU A 480 19.16 -13.62 10.88
C LEU A 480 20.22 -14.29 11.75
N GLU A 481 21.42 -14.51 11.25
CA GLU A 481 22.52 -15.17 12.00
C GLU A 481 22.91 -14.40 13.27
N ARG A 482 22.81 -13.06 13.24
CA ARG A 482 23.07 -12.21 14.42
C ARG A 482 21.89 -12.13 15.41
N SER A 483 20.71 -12.57 15.02
CA SER A 483 19.52 -12.55 15.88
C SER A 483 19.37 -13.79 16.74
N ARG A 484 20.22 -14.82 16.54
CA ARG A 484 20.28 -15.95 17.46
C ARG A 484 20.99 -15.48 18.73
N PRO A 485 20.33 -15.46 19.89
CA PRO A 485 21.04 -15.28 21.15
C PRO A 485 22.09 -16.38 21.21
N ASP A 486 23.30 -16.04 21.67
CA ASP A 486 24.37 -17.00 21.92
C ASP A 486 23.79 -18.18 22.72
N VAL A 487 23.46 -19.25 22.03
CA VAL A 487 23.16 -20.52 22.67
C VAL A 487 24.47 -20.90 23.34
N VAL A 488 24.51 -20.72 24.63
CA VAL A 488 25.58 -21.15 25.53
C VAL A 488 26.05 -22.50 25.01
N ARG A 489 27.28 -22.55 24.48
CA ARG A 489 27.93 -23.81 24.17
C ARG A 489 28.00 -24.58 25.46
N GLU A 490 27.18 -25.59 25.60
CA GLU A 490 27.35 -26.58 26.67
C GLU A 490 28.80 -27.05 26.66
N PRO A 491 29.49 -27.05 27.80
CA PRO A 491 30.85 -27.55 27.86
C PRO A 491 30.82 -29.02 27.44
N GLN A 492 31.62 -29.38 26.42
CA GLN A 492 31.86 -30.77 26.08
C GLN A 492 32.31 -31.48 27.35
N GLU A 493 31.51 -32.38 27.88
CA GLU A 493 31.88 -33.33 28.90
C GLU A 493 33.12 -34.12 28.39
N ARG A 494 34.25 -33.83 28.99
CA ARG A 494 35.45 -34.68 28.83
C ARG A 494 35.06 -36.06 29.39
N GLY A 495 34.96 -37.01 28.49
CA GLY A 495 34.85 -38.41 28.85
C GLY A 495 35.98 -38.79 29.81
N MET A 496 35.65 -39.01 31.05
CA MET A 496 36.50 -39.69 32.00
C MET A 496 36.30 -41.20 31.80
N GLY A 497 37.30 -41.81 31.16
CA GLY A 497 37.38 -43.24 31.09
C GLY A 497 37.42 -43.83 32.48
N LEU A 498 36.59 -44.81 32.73
CA LEU A 498 36.73 -45.76 33.83
C LEU A 498 36.93 -47.14 33.21
N GLU A 499 38.18 -47.56 33.22
CA GLU A 499 38.53 -48.99 33.21
C GLU A 499 37.97 -49.65 34.46
N ARG A 500 37.15 -50.67 34.29
CA ARG A 500 37.25 -52.01 34.88
C ARG A 500 36.07 -52.88 34.48
#